data_1925b9bd8d5fd9d04341dc3270ca66da
#
_entry.id   1925b9bd8d5fd9d04341dc3270ca66da
#
_cell.length_a   1.000
_cell.length_b   1.000
_cell.length_c   1.000
_cell.angle_alpha   90.00
_cell.angle_beta   90.00
_cell.angle_gamma   90.00
#
_symmetry.space_group_name_H-M   'P 1'
#
loop_
_entity.id
_entity.type
_entity.pdbx_description
1 polymer ?
#
loop_
_entity_poly.entity_id
_entity_poly.type
_entity_poly.pdbx_seq_one_letter_code
_entity_poly.pdbx_strand_id
1 'polypeptide(L)'
;MPPRIHLGVNLNFAKFVYGPQRAFDIVRHELGLRHVEVVPDVDFGPMFYETQPDEYREYHRANAQYARDIGLSVDTLFFFHRDNGAVSHPNANVREAAYRCGLSTLEMAACYKVRYAGSQLMAIHREDAEDPAQFKLLSDHGHDIWKRWMEDAHRLGLKGLVVEMMSTLREGCSSIEQTKESLANFDAHHAAHPNSTVPIELGFDIGHGIAEKEAPDPRERDLRSWCKAFASRMPEIHLKDTDEQAMATWHFGTGQGIIDLDHFVATVRDVLTVPDVWLFIEVPGKRGRLLAEDENIEGHKQSIGLLKKAFEAGGYREIESEGSWVIE
;
A
#
# COMPACT_ATOMS: atom_id res chain seq x y z
N MET A 1 -2.93 -2.79 23.80
CA MET A 1 -2.62 -1.34 23.75
C MET A 1 -2.94 -0.86 22.34
N PRO A 2 -3.45 0.35 22.16
CA PRO A 2 -3.61 0.94 20.83
C PRO A 2 -2.28 0.94 20.07
N PRO A 3 -2.29 0.82 18.73
CA PRO A 3 -1.08 0.87 17.96
C PRO A 3 -0.40 2.24 18.01
N ARG A 4 0.92 2.27 17.86
CA ARG A 4 1.62 3.50 17.51
C ARG A 4 1.32 3.82 16.05
N ILE A 5 0.91 5.05 15.77
CA ILE A 5 0.62 5.52 14.41
C ILE A 5 1.83 6.24 13.84
N HIS A 6 2.22 5.91 12.61
CA HIS A 6 3.22 6.60 11.80
C HIS A 6 2.52 7.24 10.60
N LEU A 7 2.37 8.58 10.62
CA LEU A 7 1.73 9.30 9.52
C LEU A 7 2.73 9.66 8.44
N GLY A 8 2.46 9.24 7.23
CA GLY A 8 3.27 9.50 6.05
C GLY A 8 2.46 9.82 4.80
N VAL A 9 3.14 9.83 3.68
CA VAL A 9 2.54 10.01 2.37
C VAL A 9 3.10 9.00 1.39
N ASN A 10 2.24 8.46 0.53
CA ASN A 10 2.62 7.65 -0.62
C ASN A 10 3.09 8.56 -1.76
N LEU A 11 4.24 8.27 -2.36
CA LEU A 11 4.83 9.11 -3.42
C LEU A 11 4.07 9.08 -4.75
N ASN A 12 2.91 8.47 -4.82
CA ASN A 12 2.07 8.48 -6.02
C ASN A 12 1.68 9.91 -6.46
N PHE A 13 1.66 10.87 -5.52
CA PHE A 13 1.45 12.28 -5.85
C PHE A 13 2.57 12.87 -6.72
N ALA A 14 3.80 12.33 -6.60
CA ALA A 14 4.99 12.81 -7.30
C ALA A 14 5.17 12.15 -8.68
N LYS A 15 4.39 11.09 -8.95
CA LYS A 15 4.50 10.29 -10.17
C LYS A 15 4.46 11.16 -11.41
N PHE A 16 5.49 11.04 -12.27
CA PHE A 16 5.68 11.81 -13.51
C PHE A 16 5.87 13.33 -13.35
N VAL A 17 5.94 13.85 -12.12
CA VAL A 17 6.07 15.29 -11.85
C VAL A 17 7.41 15.61 -11.22
N TYR A 18 7.85 14.83 -10.26
CA TYR A 18 9.08 15.05 -9.52
C TYR A 18 9.99 13.81 -9.54
N GLY A 19 11.30 14.03 -9.58
CA GLY A 19 12.26 12.98 -9.25
C GLY A 19 12.25 12.64 -7.75
N PRO A 20 12.82 11.47 -7.35
CA PRO A 20 12.72 10.99 -5.98
C PRO A 20 13.20 11.97 -4.90
N GLN A 21 14.35 12.60 -5.10
CA GLN A 21 14.91 13.53 -4.10
C GLN A 21 14.01 14.74 -3.90
N ARG A 22 13.47 15.32 -4.99
CA ARG A 22 12.52 16.44 -4.87
C ARG A 22 11.21 16.00 -4.19
N ALA A 23 10.73 14.80 -4.47
CA ALA A 23 9.57 14.24 -3.77
C ALA A 23 9.84 14.07 -2.26
N PHE A 24 11.02 13.61 -1.88
CA PHE A 24 11.45 13.52 -0.48
C PHE A 24 11.54 14.89 0.19
N ASP A 25 12.10 15.91 -0.50
CA ASP A 25 12.15 17.29 -0.01
C ASP A 25 10.75 17.84 0.29
N ILE A 26 9.80 17.62 -0.62
CA ILE A 26 8.41 18.03 -0.43
C ILE A 26 7.84 17.37 0.84
N VAL A 27 7.99 16.05 0.98
CA VAL A 27 7.48 15.33 2.17
C VAL A 27 8.10 15.90 3.45
N ARG A 28 9.42 16.07 3.45
CA ARG A 28 10.15 16.46 4.65
C ARG A 28 9.98 17.93 5.01
N HIS A 29 10.08 18.82 4.04
CA HIS A 29 10.21 20.25 4.30
C HIS A 29 8.92 21.05 4.03
N GLU A 30 8.07 20.57 3.11
CA GLU A 30 6.82 21.28 2.79
C GLU A 30 5.60 20.67 3.50
N LEU A 31 5.54 19.33 3.60
CA LEU A 31 4.49 18.63 4.31
C LEU A 31 4.80 18.39 5.80
N GLY A 32 6.08 18.51 6.20
CA GLY A 32 6.51 18.36 7.58
C GLY A 32 6.42 16.92 8.13
N LEU A 33 6.40 15.92 7.25
CA LEU A 33 6.31 14.51 7.64
C LEU A 33 7.70 13.87 7.74
N ARG A 34 7.75 12.70 8.39
CA ARG A 34 8.96 11.89 8.54
C ARG A 34 8.87 10.50 7.93
N HIS A 35 7.69 10.06 7.58
CA HIS A 35 7.41 8.74 7.00
C HIS A 35 6.99 8.88 5.55
N VAL A 36 7.46 7.96 4.73
CA VAL A 36 7.15 7.96 3.30
C VAL A 36 7.05 6.53 2.79
N GLU A 37 6.09 6.31 1.92
CA GLU A 37 5.99 5.10 1.12
C GLU A 37 6.46 5.40 -0.31
N VAL A 38 7.40 4.62 -0.79
CA VAL A 38 7.96 4.77 -2.14
C VAL A 38 7.15 3.97 -3.14
N VAL A 39 6.99 4.52 -4.33
CA VAL A 39 6.34 3.87 -5.48
C VAL A 39 7.35 3.74 -6.62
N PRO A 40 7.60 2.53 -7.16
CA PRO A 40 8.59 2.32 -8.21
C PRO A 40 8.22 2.95 -9.57
N ASP A 41 6.97 3.29 -9.76
CA ASP A 41 6.48 3.92 -11.00
C ASP A 41 7.02 5.33 -11.25
N VAL A 42 7.70 5.93 -10.26
CA VAL A 42 8.35 7.24 -10.41
C VAL A 42 9.61 7.16 -11.28
N ASP A 43 10.22 5.97 -11.38
CA ASP A 43 11.49 5.74 -12.06
C ASP A 43 11.45 4.46 -12.90
N PHE A 44 11.21 4.40 -14.13
CA PHE A 44 11.37 3.29 -15.13
C PHE A 44 11.90 1.93 -14.59
N GLY A 45 11.52 1.58 -13.35
CA GLY A 45 12.16 0.57 -12.50
C GLY A 45 12.47 -0.78 -13.17
N PRO A 46 11.48 -1.53 -13.72
CA PRO A 46 11.75 -2.89 -14.21
C PRO A 46 12.69 -2.91 -15.40
N MET A 47 12.55 -2.00 -16.36
CA MET A 47 13.40 -1.95 -17.54
C MET A 47 14.84 -1.54 -17.18
N PHE A 48 15.01 -0.62 -16.24
CA PHE A 48 16.32 -0.22 -15.75
C PHE A 48 17.02 -1.38 -15.03
N TYR A 49 16.29 -2.09 -14.15
CA TYR A 49 16.82 -3.28 -13.47
C TYR A 49 17.27 -4.37 -14.46
N GLU A 50 16.46 -4.68 -15.47
CA GLU A 50 16.76 -5.72 -16.45
C GLU A 50 17.99 -5.42 -17.32
N THR A 51 18.24 -4.15 -17.60
CA THR A 51 19.33 -3.73 -18.50
C THR A 51 20.61 -3.37 -17.76
N GLN A 52 20.50 -2.82 -16.54
CA GLN A 52 21.62 -2.30 -15.78
C GLN A 52 21.39 -2.52 -14.25
N PRO A 53 21.43 -3.78 -13.78
CA PRO A 53 21.02 -4.10 -12.40
C PRO A 53 21.92 -3.49 -11.32
N ASP A 54 23.20 -3.29 -11.57
CA ASP A 54 24.12 -2.73 -10.58
C ASP A 54 23.92 -1.20 -10.46
N GLU A 55 23.78 -0.52 -11.59
CA GLU A 55 23.46 0.90 -11.66
C GLU A 55 22.08 1.19 -11.04
N TYR A 56 21.12 0.30 -11.27
CA TYR A 56 19.80 0.37 -10.64
C TYR A 56 19.91 0.35 -9.11
N ARG A 57 20.66 -0.59 -8.55
CA ARG A 57 20.88 -0.69 -7.12
C ARG A 57 21.64 0.50 -6.56
N GLU A 58 22.65 0.99 -7.27
CA GLU A 58 23.42 2.17 -6.87
C GLU A 58 22.54 3.42 -6.82
N TYR A 59 21.74 3.64 -7.86
CA TYR A 59 20.78 4.75 -7.93
C TYR A 59 19.79 4.74 -6.75
N HIS A 60 19.18 3.59 -6.46
CA HIS A 60 18.23 3.50 -5.35
C HIS A 60 18.89 3.58 -3.97
N ARG A 61 20.12 3.09 -3.80
CA ARG A 61 20.89 3.29 -2.56
C ARG A 61 21.24 4.76 -2.33
N ALA A 62 21.58 5.48 -3.38
CA ALA A 62 21.86 6.92 -3.29
C ALA A 62 20.60 7.71 -2.88
N ASN A 63 19.44 7.42 -3.48
CA ASN A 63 18.18 8.03 -3.10
C ASN A 63 17.76 7.65 -1.67
N ALA A 64 17.94 6.40 -1.27
CA ALA A 64 17.70 5.95 0.09
C ALA A 64 18.61 6.64 1.11
N GLN A 65 19.87 6.89 0.76
CA GLN A 65 20.79 7.64 1.60
C GLN A 65 20.34 9.10 1.72
N TYR A 66 19.98 9.73 0.62
CA TYR A 66 19.45 11.09 0.61
C TYR A 66 18.22 11.25 1.53
N ALA A 67 17.25 10.33 1.44
CA ALA A 67 16.09 10.34 2.32
C ALA A 67 16.48 10.30 3.81
N ARG A 68 17.42 9.42 4.18
CA ARG A 68 17.95 9.34 5.56
C ARG A 68 18.65 10.64 5.99
N ASP A 69 19.47 11.23 5.11
CA ASP A 69 20.25 12.43 5.42
C ASP A 69 19.34 13.64 5.72
N ILE A 70 18.18 13.71 5.10
CA ILE A 70 17.18 14.75 5.41
C ILE A 70 16.20 14.35 6.53
N GLY A 71 16.39 13.17 7.15
CA GLY A 71 15.59 12.70 8.28
C GLY A 71 14.24 12.12 7.91
N LEU A 72 14.12 11.49 6.74
CA LEU A 72 12.97 10.66 6.35
C LEU A 72 13.23 9.18 6.63
N SER A 73 12.19 8.49 7.05
CA SER A 73 12.07 7.03 7.06
C SER A 73 11.29 6.58 5.84
N VAL A 74 11.89 5.70 5.04
CA VAL A 74 11.17 4.97 3.98
C VAL A 74 10.76 3.65 4.59
N ASP A 75 9.48 3.53 4.96
CA ASP A 75 9.01 2.41 5.77
C ASP A 75 8.47 1.26 4.94
N THR A 76 7.79 1.62 3.86
CA THR A 76 7.17 0.67 2.94
C THR A 76 7.43 1.07 1.47
N LEU A 77 7.18 0.12 0.60
CA LEU A 77 7.21 0.32 -0.83
C LEU A 77 5.98 -0.35 -1.43
N PHE A 78 5.21 0.40 -2.22
CA PHE A 78 4.01 -0.09 -2.85
C PHE A 78 4.14 -0.06 -4.38
N PHE A 79 3.86 -1.19 -5.05
CA PHE A 79 3.97 -1.30 -6.50
C PHE A 79 2.65 -1.76 -7.14
N PHE A 80 2.39 -1.24 -8.32
CA PHE A 80 1.13 -1.47 -9.02
C PHE A 80 1.28 -2.53 -10.11
N HIS A 81 0.72 -3.72 -9.89
CA HIS A 81 0.61 -4.77 -10.91
C HIS A 81 -0.80 -4.90 -11.50
N ARG A 82 -1.73 -4.13 -10.96
CA ARG A 82 -3.15 -4.21 -11.28
C ARG A 82 -3.46 -3.94 -12.75
N ASP A 83 -2.79 -2.94 -13.32
CA ASP A 83 -3.14 -2.38 -14.64
C ASP A 83 -3.04 -3.39 -15.79
N ASN A 84 -2.36 -4.51 -15.61
CA ASN A 84 -2.17 -5.52 -16.64
C ASN A 84 -2.55 -6.95 -16.25
N GLY A 85 -3.05 -7.18 -15.03
CA GLY A 85 -3.41 -8.52 -14.54
C GLY A 85 -2.30 -9.57 -14.64
N ALA A 86 -1.06 -9.13 -14.79
CA ALA A 86 0.03 -9.95 -15.29
C ALA A 86 0.38 -11.14 -14.41
N VAL A 87 0.20 -11.03 -13.09
CA VAL A 87 0.48 -12.16 -12.15
C VAL A 87 -0.50 -13.33 -12.30
N SER A 88 -1.71 -13.05 -12.75
CA SER A 88 -2.78 -14.04 -12.97
C SER A 88 -3.02 -14.35 -14.44
N HIS A 89 -2.17 -13.86 -15.36
CA HIS A 89 -2.38 -14.01 -16.78
C HIS A 89 -2.35 -15.50 -17.20
N PRO A 90 -3.24 -15.96 -18.12
CA PRO A 90 -3.25 -17.36 -18.58
C PRO A 90 -1.94 -17.78 -19.26
N ASN A 91 -1.23 -16.87 -19.94
CA ASN A 91 0.05 -17.14 -20.57
C ASN A 91 1.20 -17.12 -19.55
N ALA A 92 1.91 -18.26 -19.40
CA ALA A 92 3.02 -18.42 -18.47
C ALA A 92 4.17 -17.42 -18.70
N ASN A 93 4.46 -17.04 -19.95
CA ASN A 93 5.53 -16.08 -20.25
C ASN A 93 5.18 -14.67 -19.74
N VAL A 94 3.91 -14.30 -19.77
CA VAL A 94 3.44 -13.02 -19.21
C VAL A 94 3.57 -13.04 -17.68
N ARG A 95 3.19 -14.14 -17.03
CA ARG A 95 3.38 -14.31 -15.59
C ARG A 95 4.84 -14.24 -15.17
N GLU A 96 5.74 -14.87 -15.98
CA GLU A 96 7.18 -14.79 -15.69
C GLU A 96 7.72 -13.35 -15.85
N ALA A 97 7.25 -12.60 -16.84
CA ALA A 97 7.60 -11.18 -16.97
C ALA A 97 7.08 -10.36 -15.76
N ALA A 98 5.86 -10.64 -15.30
CA ALA A 98 5.31 -10.00 -14.09
C ALA A 98 6.11 -10.34 -12.83
N TYR A 99 6.50 -11.61 -12.67
CA TYR A 99 7.38 -12.03 -11.58
C TYR A 99 8.68 -11.23 -11.56
N ARG A 100 9.36 -11.09 -12.72
CA ARG A 100 10.62 -10.33 -12.84
C ARG A 100 10.42 -8.84 -12.56
N CYS A 101 9.28 -8.30 -12.98
CA CYS A 101 8.90 -6.93 -12.64
C CYS A 101 8.79 -6.72 -11.13
N GLY A 102 8.08 -7.62 -10.41
CA GLY A 102 7.99 -7.57 -8.96
C GLY A 102 9.34 -7.82 -8.29
N LEU A 103 10.19 -8.70 -8.82
CA LEU A 103 11.55 -8.90 -8.30
C LEU A 103 12.38 -7.61 -8.36
N SER A 104 12.29 -6.83 -9.46
CA SER A 104 12.97 -5.54 -9.53
C SER A 104 12.52 -4.58 -8.43
N THR A 105 11.23 -4.61 -8.10
CA THR A 105 10.66 -3.82 -7.02
C THR A 105 11.14 -4.28 -5.64
N LEU A 106 11.24 -5.58 -5.40
CA LEU A 106 11.81 -6.11 -4.16
C LEU A 106 13.30 -5.76 -3.99
N GLU A 107 14.07 -5.75 -5.08
CA GLU A 107 15.46 -5.27 -5.06
C GLU A 107 15.55 -3.78 -4.70
N MET A 108 14.62 -2.95 -5.23
CA MET A 108 14.48 -1.55 -4.83
C MET A 108 14.14 -1.43 -3.35
N ALA A 109 13.16 -2.20 -2.87
CA ALA A 109 12.76 -2.25 -1.48
C ALA A 109 13.95 -2.57 -0.55
N ALA A 110 14.78 -3.52 -0.94
CA ALA A 110 16.02 -3.86 -0.22
C ALA A 110 17.03 -2.69 -0.20
N CYS A 111 17.16 -1.94 -1.30
CA CYS A 111 18.03 -0.76 -1.34
C CYS A 111 17.58 0.34 -0.36
N TYR A 112 16.27 0.56 -0.23
CA TYR A 112 15.70 1.48 0.75
C TYR A 112 15.68 0.92 2.18
N LYS A 113 15.87 -0.40 2.35
CA LYS A 113 15.76 -1.12 3.63
C LYS A 113 14.37 -1.00 4.24
N VAL A 114 13.35 -1.01 3.39
CA VAL A 114 11.96 -0.97 3.85
C VAL A 114 11.62 -2.20 4.68
N ARG A 115 10.61 -2.07 5.50
CA ARG A 115 10.09 -3.15 6.33
C ARG A 115 9.19 -4.08 5.52
N TYR A 116 8.30 -3.50 4.73
CA TYR A 116 7.33 -4.20 3.90
C TYR A 116 7.37 -3.70 2.45
N ALA A 117 7.09 -4.59 1.51
CA ALA A 117 6.78 -4.24 0.14
C ALA A 117 5.42 -4.81 -0.23
N GLY A 118 4.58 -4.02 -0.91
CA GLY A 118 3.20 -4.39 -1.16
C GLY A 118 2.69 -4.09 -2.55
N SER A 119 1.57 -4.72 -2.87
CA SER A 119 0.81 -4.50 -4.11
C SER A 119 -0.62 -5.04 -3.97
N GLN A 120 -1.47 -4.73 -4.95
CA GLN A 120 -2.69 -5.48 -5.18
C GLN A 120 -2.36 -6.94 -5.48
N LEU A 121 -3.23 -7.86 -5.03
CA LEU A 121 -2.95 -9.29 -5.17
C LEU A 121 -2.88 -9.71 -6.64
N MET A 122 -3.85 -9.30 -7.44
CA MET A 122 -3.99 -9.69 -8.85
C MET A 122 -5.01 -8.78 -9.57
N ALA A 123 -5.16 -8.97 -10.88
CA ALA A 123 -6.29 -8.45 -11.65
C ALA A 123 -6.63 -9.44 -12.77
N ILE A 124 -7.75 -10.15 -12.63
CA ILE A 124 -8.24 -11.13 -13.61
C ILE A 124 -9.15 -10.39 -14.59
N HIS A 125 -9.05 -10.71 -15.86
CA HIS A 125 -9.94 -10.13 -16.88
C HIS A 125 -11.38 -10.52 -16.60
N ARG A 126 -12.32 -9.65 -16.96
CA ARG A 126 -13.72 -9.82 -16.61
C ARG A 126 -14.31 -11.11 -17.16
N GLU A 127 -14.04 -11.40 -18.42
CA GLU A 127 -14.51 -12.61 -19.10
C GLU A 127 -14.01 -13.90 -18.44
N ASP A 128 -12.79 -13.90 -17.91
CA ASP A 128 -12.22 -15.04 -17.18
C ASP A 128 -12.79 -15.13 -15.76
N ALA A 129 -13.13 -13.98 -15.16
CA ALA A 129 -13.69 -13.94 -13.81
C ALA A 129 -15.16 -14.39 -13.74
N GLU A 130 -15.89 -14.35 -14.86
CA GLU A 130 -17.27 -14.83 -14.96
C GLU A 130 -17.37 -16.38 -14.95
N ASP A 131 -16.27 -17.10 -15.24
CA ASP A 131 -16.17 -18.56 -15.08
C ASP A 131 -15.48 -18.89 -13.76
N PRO A 132 -16.18 -19.51 -12.77
CA PRO A 132 -15.58 -19.84 -11.46
C PRO A 132 -14.36 -20.76 -11.53
N ALA A 133 -14.31 -21.68 -12.50
CA ALA A 133 -13.17 -22.59 -12.66
C ALA A 133 -11.95 -21.85 -13.21
N GLN A 134 -12.16 -20.96 -14.18
CA GLN A 134 -11.12 -20.11 -14.73
C GLN A 134 -10.63 -19.08 -13.70
N PHE A 135 -11.55 -18.46 -12.98
CA PHE A 135 -11.21 -17.53 -11.88
C PHE A 135 -10.30 -18.21 -10.85
N LYS A 136 -10.67 -19.43 -10.41
CA LYS A 136 -9.85 -20.19 -9.46
C LYS A 136 -8.47 -20.50 -10.02
N LEU A 137 -8.39 -21.00 -11.26
CA LEU A 137 -7.11 -21.31 -11.91
C LEU A 137 -6.18 -20.10 -11.99
N LEU A 138 -6.72 -18.95 -12.40
CA LEU A 138 -5.94 -17.72 -12.54
C LEU A 138 -5.57 -17.12 -11.18
N SER A 139 -6.43 -17.25 -10.18
CA SER A 139 -6.11 -16.90 -8.79
C SER A 139 -4.96 -17.75 -8.25
N ASP A 140 -4.98 -19.06 -8.49
CA ASP A 140 -3.90 -19.97 -8.08
C ASP A 140 -2.57 -19.55 -8.72
N HIS A 141 -2.57 -19.12 -10.00
CA HIS A 141 -1.38 -18.59 -10.66
C HIS A 141 -0.85 -17.31 -10.00
N GLY A 142 -1.75 -16.40 -9.63
CA GLY A 142 -1.38 -15.19 -8.88
C GLY A 142 -0.73 -15.53 -7.54
N HIS A 143 -1.36 -16.42 -6.78
CA HIS A 143 -0.80 -16.91 -5.51
C HIS A 143 0.58 -17.54 -5.66
N ASP A 144 0.82 -18.30 -6.73
CA ASP A 144 2.13 -18.93 -6.96
C ASP A 144 3.23 -17.90 -7.26
N ILE A 145 2.92 -16.80 -7.95
CA ILE A 145 3.87 -15.68 -8.12
C ILE A 145 4.19 -15.03 -6.78
N TRP A 146 3.18 -14.76 -5.95
CA TRP A 146 3.37 -14.19 -4.63
C TRP A 146 4.22 -15.08 -3.71
N LYS A 147 4.06 -16.41 -3.76
CA LYS A 147 4.90 -17.34 -3.00
C LYS A 147 6.37 -17.24 -3.40
N ARG A 148 6.66 -17.11 -4.70
CA ARG A 148 8.03 -16.85 -5.18
C ARG A 148 8.57 -15.51 -4.64
N TRP A 149 7.75 -14.45 -4.62
CA TRP A 149 8.13 -13.17 -4.02
C TRP A 149 8.33 -13.25 -2.50
N MET A 150 7.62 -14.11 -1.78
CA MET A 150 7.89 -14.37 -0.35
C MET A 150 9.31 -14.92 -0.13
N GLU A 151 9.77 -15.80 -1.02
CA GLU A 151 11.13 -16.35 -0.98
C GLU A 151 12.18 -15.29 -1.32
N ASP A 152 11.95 -14.51 -2.36
CA ASP A 152 12.86 -13.43 -2.77
C ASP A 152 12.92 -12.32 -1.70
N ALA A 153 11.80 -11.93 -1.13
CA ALA A 153 11.74 -10.95 -0.05
C ALA A 153 12.55 -11.40 1.19
N HIS A 154 12.45 -12.70 1.52
CA HIS A 154 13.29 -13.28 2.58
C HIS A 154 14.78 -13.17 2.24
N ARG A 155 15.18 -13.60 1.03
CA ARG A 155 16.56 -13.52 0.54
C ARG A 155 17.10 -12.08 0.55
N LEU A 156 16.25 -11.10 0.29
CA LEU A 156 16.56 -9.67 0.26
C LEU A 156 16.48 -9.00 1.64
N GLY A 157 16.03 -9.72 2.67
CA GLY A 157 16.01 -9.25 4.06
C GLY A 157 14.82 -8.40 4.46
N LEU A 158 13.73 -8.39 3.68
CA LEU A 158 12.46 -7.77 4.06
C LEU A 158 11.83 -8.51 5.24
N LYS A 159 10.96 -7.84 5.99
CA LYS A 159 10.22 -8.43 7.12
C LYS A 159 8.93 -9.09 6.74
N GLY A 160 8.32 -8.65 5.64
CA GLY A 160 7.07 -9.18 5.12
C GLY A 160 6.70 -8.55 3.81
N LEU A 161 5.68 -9.12 3.19
CA LEU A 161 4.98 -8.51 2.06
C LEU A 161 3.59 -8.04 2.53
N VAL A 162 2.99 -7.13 1.78
CA VAL A 162 1.64 -6.61 2.03
C VAL A 162 0.79 -6.79 0.78
N VAL A 163 -0.37 -7.42 0.93
CA VAL A 163 -1.40 -7.41 -0.12
C VAL A 163 -2.44 -6.35 0.20
N GLU A 164 -2.73 -5.49 -0.75
CA GLU A 164 -3.75 -4.47 -0.58
C GLU A 164 -5.16 -5.04 -0.83
N MET A 165 -6.10 -4.68 0.05
CA MET A 165 -7.50 -4.97 -0.21
C MET A 165 -8.05 -4.07 -1.31
N MET A 166 -8.84 -4.65 -2.20
CA MET A 166 -9.28 -4.03 -3.43
C MET A 166 -10.79 -3.83 -3.52
N SER A 167 -11.24 -3.13 -4.56
CA SER A 167 -12.65 -2.77 -4.74
C SER A 167 -13.47 -3.80 -5.51
N THR A 168 -12.86 -4.66 -6.31
CA THR A 168 -13.59 -5.58 -7.19
C THR A 168 -13.19 -7.03 -6.94
N LEU A 169 -14.15 -7.96 -7.05
CA LEU A 169 -13.94 -9.39 -6.76
C LEU A 169 -12.82 -10.01 -7.62
N ARG A 170 -12.63 -9.54 -8.84
CA ARG A 170 -11.62 -10.03 -9.78
C ARG A 170 -10.18 -9.59 -9.45
N GLU A 171 -10.01 -8.70 -8.49
CA GLU A 171 -8.68 -8.22 -8.06
C GLU A 171 -8.13 -9.00 -6.86
N GLY A 172 -8.91 -9.91 -6.30
CA GLY A 172 -8.55 -10.60 -5.06
C GLY A 172 -8.59 -9.67 -3.85
N CYS A 173 -8.65 -10.23 -2.66
CA CYS A 173 -8.71 -9.48 -1.40
C CYS A 173 -9.78 -8.38 -1.35
N SER A 174 -10.90 -8.55 -2.06
CA SER A 174 -11.96 -7.53 -2.17
C SER A 174 -13.14 -7.78 -1.23
N SER A 175 -13.21 -8.95 -0.62
CA SER A 175 -14.13 -9.29 0.46
C SER A 175 -13.37 -9.84 1.66
N ILE A 176 -13.97 -9.76 2.85
CA ILE A 176 -13.36 -10.31 4.08
C ILE A 176 -13.08 -11.81 3.91
N GLU A 177 -14.00 -12.55 3.30
CA GLU A 177 -13.84 -13.99 3.12
C GLU A 177 -12.74 -14.32 2.10
N GLN A 178 -12.77 -13.69 0.94
CA GLN A 178 -11.73 -13.86 -0.09
C GLN A 178 -10.33 -13.50 0.44
N THR A 179 -10.24 -12.44 1.25
CA THR A 179 -8.99 -12.02 1.88
C THR A 179 -8.49 -13.07 2.88
N LYS A 180 -9.39 -13.64 3.70
CA LYS A 180 -9.03 -14.74 4.62
C LYS A 180 -8.52 -15.96 3.87
N GLU A 181 -9.18 -16.37 2.78
CA GLU A 181 -8.76 -17.50 1.97
C GLU A 181 -7.36 -17.28 1.37
N SER A 182 -7.10 -16.09 0.80
CA SER A 182 -5.80 -15.73 0.23
C SER A 182 -4.70 -15.72 1.29
N LEU A 183 -4.95 -15.07 2.43
CA LEU A 183 -3.98 -15.03 3.53
C LEU A 183 -3.73 -16.42 4.10
N ALA A 184 -4.76 -17.27 4.25
CA ALA A 184 -4.57 -18.65 4.71
C ALA A 184 -3.71 -19.49 3.75
N ASN A 185 -3.82 -19.25 2.43
CA ASN A 185 -2.97 -19.90 1.44
C ASN A 185 -1.49 -19.51 1.62
N PHE A 186 -1.21 -18.23 1.85
CA PHE A 186 0.15 -17.74 2.10
C PHE A 186 0.69 -18.18 3.45
N ASP A 187 -0.15 -18.20 4.50
CA ASP A 187 0.23 -18.69 5.83
C ASP A 187 0.63 -20.17 5.80
N ALA A 188 -0.12 -21.00 5.06
CA ALA A 188 0.23 -22.39 4.88
C ALA A 188 1.59 -22.56 4.18
N HIS A 189 1.88 -21.74 3.16
CA HIS A 189 3.17 -21.75 2.48
C HIS A 189 4.30 -21.28 3.42
N HIS A 190 4.09 -20.18 4.14
CA HIS A 190 5.09 -19.68 5.10
C HIS A 190 5.35 -20.68 6.23
N ALA A 191 4.31 -21.32 6.78
CA ALA A 191 4.46 -22.33 7.81
C ALA A 191 5.23 -23.57 7.33
N ALA A 192 5.10 -23.93 6.05
CA ALA A 192 5.89 -25.01 5.44
C ALA A 192 7.36 -24.60 5.17
N HIS A 193 7.64 -23.31 5.02
CA HIS A 193 8.96 -22.78 4.63
C HIS A 193 9.40 -21.59 5.51
N PRO A 194 9.36 -21.66 6.84
CA PRO A 194 9.51 -20.51 7.74
C PRO A 194 10.92 -19.88 7.71
N ASN A 195 11.93 -20.63 7.26
CA ASN A 195 13.32 -20.18 7.21
C ASN A 195 13.74 -19.64 5.83
N SER A 196 12.85 -19.62 4.86
CA SER A 196 13.14 -19.20 3.48
C SER A 196 12.09 -18.30 2.86
N THR A 197 11.07 -17.93 3.63
CA THR A 197 9.99 -17.04 3.19
C THR A 197 9.74 -15.95 4.23
N VAL A 198 9.00 -14.90 3.84
CA VAL A 198 8.45 -13.90 4.76
C VAL A 198 6.93 -14.06 4.84
N PRO A 199 6.28 -13.60 5.92
CA PRO A 199 4.80 -13.55 5.98
C PRO A 199 4.23 -12.52 5.00
N ILE A 200 2.95 -12.70 4.65
CA ILE A 200 2.16 -11.69 3.96
C ILE A 200 1.15 -11.09 4.95
N GLU A 201 1.09 -9.79 5.01
CA GLU A 201 0.17 -8.99 5.81
C GLU A 201 -0.87 -8.29 4.92
N LEU A 202 -1.86 -7.65 5.52
CA LEU A 202 -2.90 -6.90 4.81
C LEU A 202 -2.57 -5.40 4.80
N GLY A 203 -2.50 -4.81 3.61
CA GLY A 203 -2.62 -3.37 3.40
C GLY A 203 -4.10 -3.01 3.23
N PHE A 204 -4.57 -2.05 3.99
CA PHE A 204 -5.97 -1.65 3.95
C PHE A 204 -6.12 -0.25 3.36
N ASP A 205 -6.86 -0.13 2.27
CA ASP A 205 -7.22 1.16 1.71
C ASP A 205 -8.63 1.56 2.15
N ILE A 206 -8.74 2.64 2.93
CA ILE A 206 -10.03 3.06 3.46
C ILE A 206 -11.02 3.51 2.39
N GLY A 207 -10.53 3.97 1.24
CA GLY A 207 -11.37 4.32 0.09
C GLY A 207 -11.89 3.09 -0.66
N HIS A 208 -11.25 1.93 -0.49
CA HIS A 208 -11.72 0.67 -1.06
C HIS A 208 -12.71 -0.06 -0.15
N GLY A 209 -12.51 -0.06 1.16
CA GLY A 209 -13.23 -0.90 2.11
C GLY A 209 -14.68 -0.51 2.40
N ILE A 210 -15.04 0.75 2.23
CA ILE A 210 -16.36 1.29 2.64
C ILE A 210 -17.30 1.63 1.49
N ALA A 211 -16.78 1.74 0.27
CA ALA A 211 -17.59 2.11 -0.87
C ALA A 211 -18.53 0.99 -1.32
N GLU A 212 -19.65 1.36 -1.95
CA GLU A 212 -20.57 0.39 -2.52
C GLU A 212 -19.91 -0.34 -3.69
N LYS A 213 -19.91 -1.67 -3.62
CA LYS A 213 -19.21 -2.52 -4.56
C LYS A 213 -20.07 -3.69 -5.00
N GLU A 214 -19.43 -4.54 -5.78
CA GLU A 214 -19.95 -5.85 -6.16
C GLU A 214 -20.18 -6.78 -4.94
N ALA A 215 -19.59 -6.47 -3.78
CA ALA A 215 -19.78 -7.27 -2.57
C ALA A 215 -21.22 -7.10 -2.03
N PRO A 216 -21.99 -8.17 -1.95
CA PRO A 216 -23.38 -8.11 -1.49
C PRO A 216 -23.51 -7.98 0.03
N ASP A 217 -22.44 -8.25 0.79
CA ASP A 217 -22.48 -8.25 2.27
C ASP A 217 -22.33 -6.82 2.81
N PRO A 218 -23.31 -6.29 3.56
CA PRO A 218 -23.20 -4.96 4.17
C PRO A 218 -21.97 -4.79 5.08
N ARG A 219 -21.42 -5.88 5.64
CA ARG A 219 -20.20 -5.83 6.46
C ARG A 219 -18.97 -5.43 5.66
N GLU A 220 -18.96 -5.67 4.37
CA GLU A 220 -17.88 -5.29 3.46
C GLU A 220 -17.78 -3.76 3.27
N ARG A 221 -18.80 -3.01 3.67
CA ARG A 221 -18.84 -1.55 3.65
C ARG A 221 -18.41 -0.92 4.98
N ASP A 222 -18.27 -1.73 6.03
CA ASP A 222 -17.91 -1.24 7.37
C ASP A 222 -16.42 -1.43 7.64
N LEU A 223 -15.72 -0.31 7.73
CA LEU A 223 -14.31 -0.25 8.12
C LEU A 223 -14.01 -1.07 9.39
N ARG A 224 -14.89 -0.96 10.41
CA ARG A 224 -14.69 -1.65 11.68
C ARG A 224 -14.77 -3.18 11.55
N SER A 225 -15.56 -3.67 10.61
CA SER A 225 -15.63 -5.12 10.32
C SER A 225 -14.32 -5.63 9.72
N TRP A 226 -13.72 -4.89 8.79
CA TRP A 226 -12.41 -5.19 8.24
C TRP A 226 -11.32 -5.17 9.31
N CYS A 227 -11.26 -4.10 10.09
CA CYS A 227 -10.29 -3.99 11.19
C CYS A 227 -10.45 -5.11 12.22
N LYS A 228 -11.68 -5.55 12.53
CA LYS A 228 -11.91 -6.70 13.41
C LYS A 228 -11.46 -8.02 12.81
N ALA A 229 -11.70 -8.21 11.52
CA ALA A 229 -11.32 -9.46 10.83
C ALA A 229 -9.81 -9.65 10.75
N PHE A 230 -9.04 -8.55 10.67
CA PHE A 230 -7.59 -8.56 10.43
C PHE A 230 -6.80 -7.73 11.46
N ALA A 231 -7.28 -7.60 12.68
CA ALA A 231 -6.76 -6.70 13.71
C ALA A 231 -5.25 -6.81 13.96
N SER A 232 -4.68 -8.00 13.88
CA SER A 232 -3.27 -8.29 14.13
C SER A 232 -2.41 -8.36 12.87
N ARG A 233 -2.99 -8.09 11.70
CA ARG A 233 -2.35 -8.30 10.39
C ARG A 233 -2.48 -7.10 9.45
N MET A 234 -2.72 -5.90 10.00
CA MET A 234 -2.93 -4.68 9.24
C MET A 234 -1.89 -3.62 9.63
N PRO A 235 -0.61 -3.81 9.23
CA PRO A 235 0.46 -2.87 9.57
C PRO A 235 0.43 -1.61 8.72
N GLU A 236 -0.33 -1.57 7.62
CA GLU A 236 -0.33 -0.50 6.64
C GLU A 236 -1.76 -0.14 6.23
N ILE A 237 -2.04 1.17 6.16
CA ILE A 237 -3.34 1.68 5.73
C ILE A 237 -3.11 2.86 4.78
N HIS A 238 -3.71 2.79 3.59
CA HIS A 238 -3.79 3.91 2.66
C HIS A 238 -4.98 4.80 3.00
N LEU A 239 -4.72 6.10 2.99
CA LEU A 239 -5.67 7.14 3.38
C LEU A 239 -6.02 8.01 2.18
N LYS A 240 -7.27 7.98 1.80
CA LYS A 240 -7.86 8.88 0.80
C LYS A 240 -9.33 9.09 1.10
N ASP A 241 -9.85 10.22 0.72
CA ASP A 241 -11.29 10.43 0.70
C ASP A 241 -11.88 9.91 -0.61
N THR A 242 -13.11 9.43 -0.59
CA THR A 242 -13.75 8.80 -1.75
C THR A 242 -15.26 9.00 -1.73
N ASP A 243 -15.93 8.72 -2.86
CA ASP A 243 -17.39 8.67 -2.93
C ASP A 243 -17.95 7.30 -2.54
N GLU A 244 -19.27 7.19 -2.48
CA GLU A 244 -20.00 5.95 -2.15
C GLU A 244 -19.69 4.79 -3.10
N GLN A 245 -19.12 5.07 -4.28
CA GLN A 245 -18.83 4.08 -5.33
C GLN A 245 -17.34 3.72 -5.43
N ALA A 246 -16.49 4.32 -4.59
CA ALA A 246 -15.01 4.21 -4.65
C ALA A 246 -14.42 4.57 -6.03
N MET A 247 -15.08 5.48 -6.75
CA MET A 247 -14.69 5.89 -8.10
C MET A 247 -13.82 7.15 -8.09
N ALA A 248 -13.80 7.87 -6.98
CA ALA A 248 -13.03 9.10 -6.81
C ALA A 248 -11.95 8.93 -5.75
N THR A 249 -10.90 9.72 -5.90
CA THR A 249 -9.82 9.85 -4.91
C THR A 249 -9.61 11.33 -4.67
N TRP A 250 -9.85 11.77 -3.43
CA TRP A 250 -9.73 13.17 -3.02
C TRP A 250 -8.85 13.33 -1.79
N HIS A 251 -8.36 14.53 -1.61
CA HIS A 251 -7.84 14.98 -0.32
C HIS A 251 -8.98 15.11 0.69
N PHE A 252 -8.70 14.87 1.97
CA PHE A 252 -9.67 15.11 3.03
C PHE A 252 -10.02 16.60 3.12
N GLY A 253 -11.28 16.89 3.48
CA GLY A 253 -11.76 18.26 3.67
C GLY A 253 -12.22 18.96 2.40
N THR A 254 -12.29 18.29 1.27
CA THR A 254 -12.89 18.84 0.04
C THR A 254 -14.41 18.99 0.12
N GLY A 255 -15.04 18.32 1.09
CA GLY A 255 -16.49 18.24 1.23
C GLY A 255 -17.20 17.35 0.19
N GLN A 256 -16.43 16.58 -0.57
CA GLN A 256 -16.95 15.68 -1.60
C GLN A 256 -16.95 14.21 -1.16
N GLY A 257 -16.10 13.88 -0.19
CA GLY A 257 -15.92 12.52 0.26
C GLY A 257 -16.81 12.12 1.43
N ILE A 258 -16.78 10.83 1.75
CA ILE A 258 -17.65 10.20 2.76
C ILE A 258 -16.88 9.68 3.98
N ILE A 259 -15.55 9.79 3.98
CA ILE A 259 -14.74 9.23 5.06
C ILE A 259 -14.88 10.06 6.33
N ASP A 260 -15.37 9.44 7.39
CA ASP A 260 -15.40 9.98 8.74
C ASP A 260 -14.07 9.67 9.46
N LEU A 261 -13.22 10.70 9.60
CA LEU A 261 -11.91 10.58 10.22
C LEU A 261 -11.98 10.26 11.72
N ASP A 262 -12.97 10.76 12.44
CA ASP A 262 -13.13 10.48 13.87
C ASP A 262 -13.51 9.01 14.09
N HIS A 263 -14.42 8.49 13.26
CA HIS A 263 -14.76 7.07 13.25
C HIS A 263 -13.57 6.19 12.85
N PHE A 264 -12.80 6.62 11.85
CA PHE A 264 -11.58 5.93 11.42
C PHE A 264 -10.56 5.83 12.57
N VAL A 265 -10.22 6.95 13.20
CA VAL A 265 -9.24 6.99 14.31
C VAL A 265 -9.72 6.17 15.51
N ALA A 266 -10.99 6.30 15.90
CA ALA A 266 -11.56 5.47 16.94
C ALA A 266 -11.50 3.97 16.62
N THR A 267 -11.72 3.60 15.35
CA THR A 267 -11.61 2.20 14.92
C THR A 267 -10.18 1.68 15.00
N VAL A 268 -9.19 2.43 14.50
CA VAL A 268 -7.77 2.09 14.61
C VAL A 268 -7.37 1.91 16.08
N ARG A 269 -7.74 2.86 16.94
CA ARG A 269 -7.43 2.83 18.37
C ARG A 269 -8.01 1.62 19.09
N ASP A 270 -9.30 1.33 18.85
CA ASP A 270 -10.08 0.40 19.67
C ASP A 270 -10.00 -1.05 19.15
N VAL A 271 -9.61 -1.25 17.89
CA VAL A 271 -9.74 -2.55 17.23
C VAL A 271 -8.40 -3.13 16.81
N LEU A 272 -7.48 -2.33 16.25
CA LEU A 272 -6.21 -2.87 15.80
C LEU A 272 -5.33 -3.30 16.97
N THR A 273 -4.64 -4.42 16.78
CA THR A 273 -3.73 -5.02 17.78
C THR A 273 -2.29 -5.12 17.31
N VAL A 274 -1.99 -4.65 16.10
CA VAL A 274 -0.62 -4.47 15.63
C VAL A 274 0.11 -3.46 16.53
N PRO A 275 1.41 -3.62 16.81
CA PRO A 275 2.14 -2.67 17.66
C PRO A 275 2.33 -1.31 16.99
N ASP A 276 2.55 -1.32 15.69
CA ASP A 276 2.75 -0.15 14.83
C ASP A 276 1.84 -0.22 13.62
N VAL A 277 1.29 0.92 13.19
CA VAL A 277 0.55 1.06 11.94
C VAL A 277 1.05 2.27 11.17
N TRP A 278 1.38 2.05 9.90
CA TRP A 278 1.76 3.11 8.97
C TRP A 278 0.53 3.57 8.19
N LEU A 279 0.27 4.86 8.25
CA LEU A 279 -0.85 5.50 7.58
C LEU A 279 -0.31 6.41 6.48
N PHE A 280 -0.51 6.06 5.22
CA PHE A 280 -0.01 6.84 4.08
C PHE A 280 -1.15 7.52 3.34
N ILE A 281 -1.09 8.85 3.24
CA ILE A 281 -2.01 9.59 2.37
C ILE A 281 -1.69 9.21 0.94
N GLU A 282 -2.66 8.60 0.25
CA GLU A 282 -2.55 8.15 -1.12
C GLU A 282 -3.52 8.92 -2.03
N VAL A 283 -3.10 10.10 -2.45
CA VAL A 283 -3.85 10.90 -3.42
C VAL A 283 -2.96 11.15 -4.64
N PRO A 284 -3.13 10.36 -5.71
CA PRO A 284 -2.35 10.53 -6.92
C PRO A 284 -2.66 11.85 -7.60
N GLY A 285 -1.69 12.40 -8.32
CA GLY A 285 -1.94 13.50 -9.23
C GLY A 285 -3.02 13.13 -10.24
N LYS A 286 -3.95 14.03 -10.53
CA LYS A 286 -5.04 13.75 -11.49
C LYS A 286 -4.45 13.52 -12.88
N ARG A 287 -4.57 12.31 -13.40
CA ARG A 287 -4.23 11.99 -14.79
C ARG A 287 -5.02 12.93 -15.73
N GLY A 288 -4.33 13.64 -16.62
CA GLY A 288 -4.95 14.51 -17.62
C GLY A 288 -5.22 15.97 -17.22
N ARG A 289 -4.96 16.36 -15.97
CA ARG A 289 -4.72 17.73 -15.55
C ARG A 289 -3.40 17.75 -14.82
N LEU A 290 -2.46 18.52 -15.34
CA LEU A 290 -1.44 19.10 -14.49
C LEU A 290 -2.22 19.96 -13.50
N LEU A 291 -2.55 19.43 -12.34
CA LEU A 291 -2.83 20.26 -11.19
C LEU A 291 -1.62 21.17 -11.10
N ALA A 292 -1.83 22.46 -10.92
CA ALA A 292 -0.77 23.29 -10.45
C ALA A 292 -0.14 22.54 -9.28
N GLU A 293 1.16 22.32 -9.33
CA GLU A 293 1.92 21.54 -8.33
C GLU A 293 1.52 21.96 -6.92
N ASP A 294 1.29 23.26 -6.74
CA ASP A 294 0.84 23.88 -5.51
C ASP A 294 -0.51 23.37 -4.99
N GLU A 295 -1.49 23.08 -5.86
CA GLU A 295 -2.81 22.60 -5.43
C GLU A 295 -2.75 21.20 -4.81
N ASN A 296 -1.88 20.33 -5.34
CA ASN A 296 -1.72 18.98 -4.81
C ASN A 296 -1.00 19.01 -3.45
N ILE A 297 0.04 19.83 -3.32
CA ILE A 297 0.76 20.00 -2.06
C ILE A 297 -0.16 20.62 -1.00
N GLU A 298 -0.94 21.65 -1.35
CA GLU A 298 -1.90 22.26 -0.42
C GLU A 298 -3.01 21.28 0.01
N GLY A 299 -3.50 20.43 -0.91
CA GLY A 299 -4.44 19.36 -0.58
C GLY A 299 -3.87 18.36 0.44
N HIS A 300 -2.59 17.97 0.28
CA HIS A 300 -1.90 17.13 1.26
C HIS A 300 -1.75 17.83 2.61
N LYS A 301 -1.37 19.11 2.65
CA LYS A 301 -1.29 19.89 3.90
C LYS A 301 -2.63 19.94 4.62
N GLN A 302 -3.72 20.17 3.89
CA GLN A 302 -5.07 20.16 4.43
C GLN A 302 -5.41 18.79 5.04
N SER A 303 -5.16 17.71 4.30
CA SER A 303 -5.40 16.33 4.77
C SER A 303 -4.61 16.01 6.03
N ILE A 304 -3.31 16.37 6.06
CA ILE A 304 -2.45 16.19 7.23
C ILE A 304 -3.00 16.96 8.44
N GLY A 305 -3.42 18.21 8.23
CA GLY A 305 -3.99 19.03 9.32
C GLY A 305 -5.27 18.44 9.91
N LEU A 306 -6.14 17.85 9.08
CA LEU A 306 -7.36 17.18 9.55
C LEU A 306 -7.06 15.87 10.27
N LEU A 307 -6.14 15.05 9.75
CA LEU A 307 -5.72 13.80 10.39
C LEU A 307 -5.09 14.06 11.77
N LYS A 308 -4.20 15.04 11.90
CA LYS A 308 -3.60 15.42 13.17
C LYS A 308 -4.66 15.80 14.21
N LYS A 309 -5.64 16.61 13.82
CA LYS A 309 -6.78 16.98 14.71
C LYS A 309 -7.60 15.76 15.12
N ALA A 310 -7.87 14.84 14.19
CA ALA A 310 -8.59 13.60 14.50
C ALA A 310 -7.80 12.69 15.46
N PHE A 311 -6.47 12.60 15.30
CA PHE A 311 -5.61 11.85 16.22
C PHE A 311 -5.64 12.46 17.63
N GLU A 312 -5.50 13.79 17.75
CA GLU A 312 -5.60 14.49 19.05
C GLU A 312 -6.96 14.26 19.69
N ALA A 313 -8.06 14.40 18.94
CA ALA A 313 -9.42 14.12 19.42
C ALA A 313 -9.59 12.65 19.83
N GLY A 314 -8.91 11.72 19.15
CA GLY A 314 -8.84 10.29 19.48
C GLY A 314 -7.98 9.97 20.71
N GLY A 315 -7.31 10.95 21.31
CA GLY A 315 -6.46 10.79 22.49
C GLY A 315 -5.01 10.43 22.18
N TYR A 316 -4.59 10.51 20.91
CA TYR A 316 -3.18 10.33 20.53
C TYR A 316 -2.40 11.63 20.74
N ARG A 317 -1.12 11.49 21.06
CA ARG A 317 -0.16 12.58 21.18
C ARG A 317 1.00 12.38 20.22
N GLU A 318 1.38 13.45 19.53
CA GLU A 318 2.53 13.43 18.58
C GLU A 318 3.87 13.34 19.32
N ILE A 319 4.73 12.45 18.88
CA ILE A 319 6.16 12.44 19.19
C ILE A 319 6.87 13.05 17.96
N GLU A 320 7.02 14.38 17.97
CA GLU A 320 7.52 15.14 16.81
C GLU A 320 8.87 14.65 16.28
N SER A 321 9.79 14.21 17.18
CA SER A 321 11.10 13.71 16.79
C SER A 321 11.04 12.44 15.96
N GLU A 322 9.96 11.65 16.08
CA GLU A 322 9.72 10.40 15.37
C GLU A 322 8.68 10.54 14.25
N GLY A 323 7.86 11.59 14.26
CA GLY A 323 6.68 11.72 13.41
C GLY A 323 5.61 10.67 13.70
N SER A 324 5.56 10.21 14.96
CA SER A 324 4.69 9.13 15.43
C SER A 324 3.66 9.65 16.42
N TRP A 325 2.57 8.90 16.58
CA TRP A 325 1.46 9.22 17.48
C TRP A 325 1.20 8.05 18.41
N VAL A 326 1.10 8.34 19.71
CA VAL A 326 0.91 7.34 20.77
C VAL A 326 -0.20 7.75 21.73
N ILE A 327 -0.81 6.75 22.37
CA ILE A 327 -1.66 6.94 23.55
C ILE A 327 -0.83 6.54 24.77
N GLU A 328 -0.81 7.42 25.79
CA GLU A 328 -0.13 7.16 27.07
C GLU A 328 -0.98 6.29 28.00
#